data_56e15d04a318837cd528913a2879ec0b
#
_entry.id   56e15d04a318837cd528913a2879ec0b
#
_cell.length_a   1.000
_cell.length_b   1.000
_cell.length_c   1.000
_cell.angle_alpha   90.00
_cell.angle_beta   90.00
_cell.angle_gamma   90.00
#
_symmetry.space_group_name_H-M   'P 1'
#
loop_
_entity.id
_entity.type
_entity.pdbx_description
1 polymer ?
#
loop_
_entity_poly.entity_id
_entity_poly.type
_entity_poly.pdbx_seq_one_letter_code
_entity_poly.pdbx_strand_id
1 'polypeptide(L)'
;MRIANKLSLLLAIIFINNCASVSAPPGGAIDAIPPELVSTTPKILTEINPTQKITIQFNEYLQEGSLKKAIKVFPTGDYNFKYEYKGNEIDFWMPLNLDTNTTYMLVFDTNLKDEHGVNIAQDIVIPFSRDSVFHSGRIEGTIFGDFNTAFILLWLNNPSKAMMLDTSPDYILRASSNGAYQFNFLPNTEFSILAVQQYGSNIDYTKEAFSFYRKNKLSLHNDSLSNINFYLTRPIKKEESVVSSDSLTVDDTDKKALIKTATILGSVKGNFLHPINVFLKNTKNNYTNAVELGGNYTIDEVLEGKYQLLIYEDRNNDLILNMGSFTDEQFAERFYVYPDSLILRANWELEIPMWNYSLEKEE
;
A
#
# COMPACT_ATOMS: atom_id res chain seq x y z
N MET A 1 68.70 36.63 41.11
CA MET A 1 68.07 37.16 39.90
C MET A 1 67.90 36.13 38.77
N ARG A 2 68.74 35.11 38.60
CA ARG A 2 68.62 34.11 37.50
C ARG A 2 67.58 33.00 37.75
N ILE A 3 67.14 32.70 38.97
CA ILE A 3 66.18 31.67 39.32
C ILE A 3 64.75 32.18 39.17
N ALA A 4 64.49 33.46 39.52
CA ALA A 4 63.17 34.08 39.37
C ALA A 4 62.75 34.23 37.92
N ASN A 5 63.67 34.52 36.98
CA ASN A 5 63.36 34.57 35.54
C ASN A 5 63.04 33.18 34.91
N LYS A 6 63.64 32.11 35.42
CA LYS A 6 63.34 30.76 34.94
C LYS A 6 61.98 30.26 35.43
N LEU A 7 61.59 30.65 36.66
CA LEU A 7 60.29 30.33 37.23
C LEU A 7 59.17 31.10 36.55
N SER A 8 59.40 32.38 36.20
CA SER A 8 58.46 33.19 35.43
C SER A 8 58.26 32.70 33.99
N LEU A 9 59.31 32.17 33.34
CA LEU A 9 59.23 31.58 32.00
C LEU A 9 58.51 30.23 32.01
N LEU A 10 58.68 29.44 33.06
CA LEU A 10 58.02 28.17 33.25
C LEU A 10 56.50 28.37 33.50
N LEU A 11 56.16 29.41 34.27
CA LEU A 11 54.73 29.74 34.51
C LEU A 11 54.01 30.28 33.25
N ALA A 12 54.76 31.05 32.43
CA ALA A 12 54.19 31.52 31.13
C ALA A 12 53.91 30.44 30.13
N ILE A 13 54.66 29.32 30.14
CA ILE A 13 54.46 28.18 29.25
C ILE A 13 53.22 27.35 29.64
N ILE A 14 52.79 27.33 30.89
CA ILE A 14 51.61 26.63 31.41
C ILE A 14 50.30 27.28 30.92
N PHE A 15 50.29 28.57 30.60
CA PHE A 15 49.09 29.29 30.14
C PHE A 15 48.86 29.17 28.64
N ILE A 16 49.74 28.54 27.85
CA ILE A 16 49.59 28.46 26.39
C ILE A 16 48.88 27.17 25.97
N ASN A 17 48.61 26.23 26.89
CA ASN A 17 47.91 24.96 26.59
C ASN A 17 46.41 25.02 26.80
N ASN A 18 45.78 26.21 26.79
CA ASN A 18 44.33 26.29 26.71
C ASN A 18 43.88 26.06 25.24
N CYS A 19 43.99 24.83 24.80
CA CYS A 19 43.23 24.39 23.61
C CYS A 19 41.75 24.52 23.95
N ALA A 20 41.14 25.61 23.52
CA ALA A 20 39.69 25.65 23.40
C ALA A 20 39.28 24.50 22.45
N SER A 21 38.74 23.44 23.01
CA SER A 21 38.06 22.46 22.19
C SER A 21 36.85 23.17 21.58
N VAL A 22 36.91 23.40 20.30
CA VAL A 22 35.73 23.84 19.53
C VAL A 22 34.76 22.69 19.57
N SER A 23 33.88 22.65 20.57
CA SER A 23 32.72 21.79 20.51
C SER A 23 31.86 22.28 19.33
N ALA A 24 31.51 21.39 18.43
CA ALA A 24 30.54 21.73 17.40
C ALA A 24 29.31 22.33 18.10
N PRO A 25 28.77 23.44 17.63
CA PRO A 25 27.58 24.02 18.22
C PRO A 25 26.48 22.92 18.26
N PRO A 26 25.72 22.79 19.36
CA PRO A 26 24.61 21.89 19.40
C PRO A 26 23.69 22.29 18.26
N GLY A 27 23.43 21.34 17.34
CA GLY A 27 22.50 21.56 16.24
C GLY A 27 21.15 22.04 16.78
N GLY A 28 20.40 22.77 15.95
CA GLY A 28 19.01 23.13 16.25
C GLY A 28 18.13 21.88 16.45
N ALA A 29 16.86 22.07 16.75
CA ALA A 29 15.89 21.00 16.76
C ALA A 29 15.91 20.27 15.40
N ILE A 30 15.83 18.94 15.45
CA ILE A 30 15.75 18.13 14.23
C ILE A 30 14.44 18.50 13.51
N ASP A 31 14.52 18.85 12.25
CA ASP A 31 13.34 19.07 11.43
C ASP A 31 12.58 17.75 11.23
N ALA A 32 11.27 17.81 11.40
CA ALA A 32 10.37 16.68 11.25
C ALA A 32 9.09 17.10 10.51
N ILE A 33 9.04 18.32 9.97
CA ILE A 33 7.87 18.86 9.27
C ILE A 33 8.00 18.49 7.78
N PRO A 34 7.04 17.77 7.20
CA PRO A 34 7.06 17.44 5.78
C PRO A 34 6.87 18.67 4.90
N PRO A 35 7.49 18.73 3.71
CA PRO A 35 7.20 19.75 2.73
C PRO A 35 5.77 19.63 2.20
N GLU A 36 5.09 20.77 2.02
CA GLU A 36 3.71 20.88 1.57
C GLU A 36 3.59 21.73 0.30
N LEU A 37 2.65 21.37 -0.57
CA LEU A 37 2.28 22.17 -1.73
C LEU A 37 1.56 23.44 -1.29
N VAL A 38 2.09 24.59 -1.64
CA VAL A 38 1.48 25.90 -1.36
C VAL A 38 0.58 26.36 -2.50
N SER A 39 1.08 26.30 -3.73
CA SER A 39 0.34 26.76 -4.90
C SER A 39 0.89 26.19 -6.21
N THR A 40 0.06 26.29 -7.25
CA THR A 40 0.46 26.04 -8.64
C THR A 40 0.08 27.23 -9.52
N THR A 41 0.88 27.50 -10.55
CA THR A 41 0.58 28.47 -11.61
C THR A 41 0.81 27.83 -12.97
N PRO A 42 -0.22 27.60 -13.80
CA PRO A 42 -1.64 27.91 -13.52
C PRO A 42 -2.22 27.08 -12.36
N LYS A 43 -3.39 27.49 -11.90
CA LYS A 43 -4.11 26.76 -10.85
C LYS A 43 -4.42 25.32 -11.30
N ILE A 44 -4.53 24.40 -10.35
CA ILE A 44 -4.98 23.02 -10.58
C ILE A 44 -6.33 23.04 -11.35
N LEU A 45 -6.54 22.07 -12.24
CA LEU A 45 -7.71 21.95 -13.11
C LEU A 45 -7.85 23.11 -14.12
N THR A 46 -6.74 23.67 -14.55
CA THR A 46 -6.70 24.63 -15.64
C THR A 46 -6.15 23.97 -16.90
N GLU A 47 -6.76 24.26 -18.06
CA GLU A 47 -6.23 23.89 -19.37
C GLU A 47 -4.81 24.42 -19.56
N ILE A 48 -3.90 23.60 -20.07
CA ILE A 48 -2.50 23.97 -20.26
C ILE A 48 -2.12 23.88 -21.73
N ASN A 49 -1.64 24.98 -22.26
CA ASN A 49 -1.08 25.03 -23.59
C ASN A 49 0.22 24.23 -23.67
N PRO A 50 0.55 23.60 -24.82
CA PRO A 50 1.73 22.71 -24.97
C PRO A 50 3.08 23.35 -24.60
N THR A 51 3.20 24.68 -24.71
CA THR A 51 4.45 25.42 -24.39
C THR A 51 4.41 26.06 -23.01
N GLN A 52 3.29 25.94 -22.31
CA GLN A 52 3.11 26.55 -21.00
C GLN A 52 3.81 25.72 -19.94
N LYS A 53 4.51 26.39 -19.05
CA LYS A 53 5.06 25.77 -17.84
C LYS A 53 4.03 25.76 -16.71
N ILE A 54 4.14 24.76 -15.83
CA ILE A 54 3.50 24.76 -14.52
C ILE A 54 4.57 25.09 -13.49
N THR A 55 4.34 26.17 -12.75
CA THR A 55 5.18 26.53 -11.60
C THR A 55 4.53 25.95 -10.34
N ILE A 56 5.28 25.19 -9.57
CA ILE A 56 4.83 24.44 -8.39
C ILE A 56 5.62 24.96 -7.20
N GLN A 57 4.92 25.54 -6.23
CA GLN A 57 5.50 26.20 -5.04
C GLN A 57 5.27 25.36 -3.79
N PHE A 58 6.36 25.12 -3.07
CA PHE A 58 6.35 24.45 -1.76
C PHE A 58 6.60 25.45 -0.62
N ASN A 59 6.24 25.07 0.60
CA ASN A 59 6.45 25.87 1.82
C ASN A 59 7.93 25.94 2.21
N GLU A 60 8.78 25.02 1.73
CA GLU A 60 10.19 24.91 2.10
C GLU A 60 11.06 24.41 0.95
N TYR A 61 12.40 24.47 1.14
CA TYR A 61 13.36 24.00 0.13
C TYR A 61 13.36 22.49 0.00
N LEU A 62 13.37 22.02 -1.23
CA LEU A 62 13.36 20.61 -1.56
C LEU A 62 14.78 20.09 -1.80
N GLN A 63 15.01 18.83 -1.54
CA GLN A 63 16.23 18.15 -1.93
C GLN A 63 16.20 17.81 -3.43
N GLU A 64 16.99 18.54 -4.24
CA GLU A 64 17.03 18.37 -5.71
C GLU A 64 17.21 16.91 -6.14
N GLY A 65 18.11 16.17 -5.47
CA GLY A 65 18.39 14.77 -5.79
C GLY A 65 17.21 13.80 -5.60
N SER A 66 16.17 14.20 -4.85
CA SER A 66 14.95 13.40 -4.65
C SER A 66 13.95 13.51 -5.81
N LEU A 67 13.96 14.62 -6.55
CA LEU A 67 12.98 14.96 -7.59
C LEU A 67 12.88 13.91 -8.69
N LYS A 68 14.02 13.45 -9.20
CA LYS A 68 14.06 12.47 -10.31
C LYS A 68 13.32 11.17 -9.99
N LYS A 69 13.31 10.77 -8.71
CA LYS A 69 12.62 9.55 -8.26
C LYS A 69 11.17 9.82 -7.90
N ALA A 70 10.88 11.03 -7.42
CA ALA A 70 9.57 11.41 -6.92
C ALA A 70 8.59 11.83 -8.00
N ILE A 71 9.07 12.42 -9.11
CA ILE A 71 8.21 12.93 -10.19
C ILE A 71 7.75 11.77 -11.09
N LYS A 72 6.42 11.67 -11.26
CA LYS A 72 5.76 10.73 -12.18
C LYS A 72 4.66 11.43 -12.94
N VAL A 73 4.36 10.93 -14.14
CA VAL A 73 3.23 11.41 -14.95
C VAL A 73 2.36 10.20 -15.29
N PHE A 74 1.06 10.34 -15.09
CA PHE A 74 0.05 9.33 -15.43
C PHE A 74 -1.00 9.90 -16.38
N PRO A 75 -1.60 9.06 -17.27
CA PRO A 75 -1.22 7.68 -17.54
C PRO A 75 0.24 7.58 -17.94
N THR A 76 0.90 6.42 -17.68
CA THR A 76 2.31 6.20 -18.03
C THR A 76 2.51 6.23 -19.54
N GLY A 77 3.64 6.75 -19.97
CA GLY A 77 3.97 6.83 -21.39
C GLY A 77 5.41 7.24 -21.60
N ASP A 78 5.84 7.22 -22.85
CA ASP A 78 7.18 7.71 -23.23
C ASP A 78 7.15 9.25 -23.36
N TYR A 79 7.12 9.91 -22.19
CA TYR A 79 7.06 11.37 -22.10
C TYR A 79 8.43 11.96 -21.84
N ASN A 80 8.87 12.82 -22.75
CA ASN A 80 10.05 13.62 -22.52
C ASN A 80 9.66 14.94 -21.84
N PHE A 81 9.43 14.91 -20.52
CA PHE A 81 9.16 16.11 -19.74
C PHE A 81 10.44 16.75 -19.21
N LYS A 82 10.39 18.08 -19.07
CA LYS A 82 11.49 18.87 -18.51
C LYS A 82 11.02 19.55 -17.22
N TYR A 83 11.89 19.60 -16.23
CA TYR A 83 11.69 20.44 -15.05
C TYR A 83 12.97 21.22 -14.71
N GLU A 84 12.80 22.32 -14.00
CA GLU A 84 13.87 23.15 -13.47
C GLU A 84 13.62 23.36 -11.98
N TYR A 85 14.62 23.03 -11.17
CA TYR A 85 14.58 23.17 -9.72
C TYR A 85 15.05 24.58 -9.32
N LYS A 86 14.32 25.23 -8.40
CA LYS A 86 14.60 26.56 -7.88
C LYS A 86 14.42 26.64 -6.35
N GLY A 87 14.94 25.65 -5.63
CA GLY A 87 14.83 25.57 -4.19
C GLY A 87 13.46 25.08 -3.73
N ASN A 88 12.56 25.98 -3.36
CA ASN A 88 11.20 25.64 -2.98
C ASN A 88 10.17 25.78 -4.13
N GLU A 89 10.66 26.01 -5.35
CA GLU A 89 9.85 26.12 -6.57
C GLU A 89 10.35 25.14 -7.64
N ILE A 90 9.44 24.53 -8.37
CA ILE A 90 9.73 23.68 -9.51
C ILE A 90 8.94 24.21 -10.70
N ASP A 91 9.64 24.58 -11.77
CA ASP A 91 9.05 24.80 -13.07
C ASP A 91 9.01 23.50 -13.86
N PHE A 92 7.82 23.09 -14.30
CA PHE A 92 7.60 21.86 -15.07
C PHE A 92 7.03 22.19 -16.45
N TRP A 93 7.64 21.65 -17.51
CA TRP A 93 7.19 21.80 -18.89
C TRP A 93 6.57 20.52 -19.38
N MET A 94 5.34 20.64 -19.89
CA MET A 94 4.59 19.54 -20.45
C MET A 94 5.23 19.01 -21.73
N PRO A 95 5.18 17.68 -21.93
CA PRO A 95 5.49 17.08 -23.21
C PRO A 95 4.58 17.61 -24.32
N LEU A 96 5.15 17.81 -25.52
CA LEU A 96 4.40 18.32 -26.69
C LEU A 96 3.45 17.27 -27.30
N ASN A 97 3.73 15.99 -27.07
CA ASN A 97 3.03 14.84 -27.65
C ASN A 97 1.88 14.30 -26.78
N LEU A 98 1.34 15.11 -25.89
CA LEU A 98 0.17 14.72 -25.09
C LEU A 98 -1.11 14.75 -25.93
N ASP A 99 -1.97 13.75 -25.71
CA ASP A 99 -3.27 13.67 -26.35
C ASP A 99 -4.23 14.71 -25.78
N THR A 100 -5.14 15.18 -26.61
CA THR A 100 -6.37 15.87 -26.16
C THR A 100 -7.34 14.84 -25.57
N ASN A 101 -8.36 15.28 -24.84
CA ASN A 101 -9.33 14.41 -24.14
C ASN A 101 -8.72 13.47 -23.11
N THR A 102 -7.51 13.76 -22.64
CA THR A 102 -6.85 12.98 -21.59
C THR A 102 -6.52 13.88 -20.42
N THR A 103 -6.91 13.47 -19.22
CA THR A 103 -6.44 14.09 -17.98
C THR A 103 -5.15 13.41 -17.57
N TYR A 104 -4.09 14.19 -17.55
CA TYR A 104 -2.79 13.75 -17.04
C TYR A 104 -2.66 14.15 -15.58
N MET A 105 -1.91 13.37 -14.83
CA MET A 105 -1.58 13.65 -13.44
C MET A 105 -0.07 13.75 -13.30
N LEU A 106 0.41 14.92 -12.90
CA LEU A 106 1.77 15.07 -12.39
C LEU A 106 1.74 14.72 -10.90
N VAL A 107 2.49 13.70 -10.52
CA VAL A 107 2.52 13.20 -9.16
C VAL A 107 3.91 13.37 -8.57
N PHE A 108 3.97 13.95 -7.38
CA PHE A 108 5.12 13.86 -6.50
C PHE A 108 4.83 12.80 -5.46
N ASP A 109 5.54 11.69 -5.52
CA ASP A 109 5.35 10.61 -4.55
C ASP A 109 6.17 10.82 -3.28
N THR A 110 5.94 9.98 -2.29
CA THR A 110 6.61 10.05 -0.98
C THR A 110 8.13 9.87 -1.01
N ASN A 111 8.79 9.77 -2.19
CA ASN A 111 10.23 9.88 -2.31
C ASN A 111 10.72 11.34 -2.36
N LEU A 112 9.81 12.32 -2.55
CA LEU A 112 10.15 13.73 -2.46
C LEU A 112 10.54 14.10 -1.03
N LYS A 113 11.64 14.83 -0.89
CA LYS A 113 12.20 15.23 0.42
C LYS A 113 12.53 16.72 0.42
N ASP A 114 12.52 17.28 1.61
CA ASP A 114 13.16 18.57 1.88
C ASP A 114 14.69 18.46 1.99
N GLU A 115 15.37 19.57 2.22
CA GLU A 115 16.82 19.61 2.43
C GLU A 115 17.29 18.92 3.72
N HIS A 116 16.39 18.70 4.68
CA HIS A 116 16.67 18.00 5.95
C HIS A 116 16.42 16.48 5.85
N GLY A 117 15.89 16.01 4.69
CA GLY A 117 15.63 14.61 4.41
C GLY A 117 14.25 14.11 4.86
N VAL A 118 13.34 15.01 5.26
CA VAL A 118 11.96 14.67 5.61
C VAL A 118 11.14 14.47 4.33
N ASN A 119 10.46 13.34 4.22
CA ASN A 119 9.62 13.02 3.08
C ASN A 119 8.28 13.78 3.16
N ILE A 120 7.66 14.07 1.99
CA ILE A 120 6.25 14.51 1.98
C ILE A 120 5.37 13.45 2.65
N ALA A 121 4.31 13.92 3.33
CA ALA A 121 3.44 13.04 4.12
C ALA A 121 2.58 12.08 3.26
N GLN A 122 2.21 12.53 2.07
CA GLN A 122 1.39 11.80 1.11
C GLN A 122 1.69 12.27 -0.31
N ASP A 123 1.30 11.47 -1.31
CA ASP A 123 1.47 11.84 -2.72
C ASP A 123 0.71 13.13 -3.03
N ILE A 124 1.37 14.04 -3.76
CA ILE A 124 0.77 15.28 -4.27
C ILE A 124 0.42 15.06 -5.73
N VAL A 125 -0.87 15.19 -6.07
CA VAL A 125 -1.39 14.97 -7.41
C VAL A 125 -1.83 16.30 -8.02
N ILE A 126 -1.28 16.66 -9.17
CA ILE A 126 -1.60 17.86 -9.92
C ILE A 126 -2.18 17.44 -11.27
N PRO A 127 -3.51 17.46 -11.42
CA PRO A 127 -4.17 17.15 -12.70
C PRO A 127 -4.00 18.28 -13.69
N PHE A 128 -3.81 17.93 -14.95
CA PHE A 128 -3.75 18.84 -16.08
C PHE A 128 -4.33 18.21 -17.35
N SER A 129 -4.75 19.05 -18.30
CA SER A 129 -5.26 18.61 -19.59
C SER A 129 -4.87 19.61 -20.67
N ARG A 130 -4.82 19.17 -21.93
CA ARG A 130 -4.64 20.04 -23.10
C ARG A 130 -5.95 20.65 -23.60
N ASP A 131 -7.04 20.29 -23.03
CA ASP A 131 -8.37 20.87 -23.25
C ASP A 131 -9.03 21.20 -21.90
N SER A 132 -10.19 21.83 -21.96
CA SER A 132 -10.92 22.23 -20.76
C SER A 132 -11.67 21.08 -20.07
N VAL A 133 -11.56 19.85 -20.59
CA VAL A 133 -12.24 18.67 -20.06
C VAL A 133 -11.31 17.89 -19.14
N PHE A 134 -11.75 17.70 -17.91
CA PHE A 134 -11.07 16.87 -16.94
C PHE A 134 -11.93 15.66 -16.62
N HIS A 135 -11.30 14.48 -16.60
CA HIS A 135 -11.97 13.28 -16.15
C HIS A 135 -12.29 13.38 -14.65
N SER A 136 -13.43 12.82 -14.24
CA SER A 136 -13.89 12.83 -12.85
C SER A 136 -13.87 11.45 -12.20
N GLY A 137 -13.48 10.43 -12.95
CA GLY A 137 -13.54 9.04 -12.53
C GLY A 137 -12.70 8.75 -11.28
N ARG A 138 -13.26 7.94 -10.37
CA ARG A 138 -12.67 7.59 -9.09
C ARG A 138 -12.79 6.10 -8.82
N ILE A 139 -11.70 5.49 -8.38
CA ILE A 139 -11.68 4.10 -7.89
C ILE A 139 -11.03 4.10 -6.53
N GLU A 140 -11.70 3.52 -5.53
CA GLU A 140 -11.18 3.45 -4.17
C GLU A 140 -11.45 2.10 -3.52
N GLY A 141 -10.61 1.77 -2.54
CA GLY A 141 -10.73 0.53 -1.78
C GLY A 141 -9.66 0.39 -0.71
N THR A 142 -9.57 -0.81 -0.19
CA THR A 142 -8.61 -1.15 0.86
C THR A 142 -7.89 -2.45 0.50
N ILE A 143 -6.60 -2.46 0.71
CA ILE A 143 -5.77 -3.67 0.67
C ILE A 143 -5.69 -4.24 2.08
N PHE A 144 -6.01 -5.52 2.21
CA PHE A 144 -5.89 -6.31 3.43
C PHE A 144 -4.74 -7.31 3.28
N GLY A 145 -4.36 -7.95 4.38
CA GLY A 145 -3.28 -8.93 4.43
C GLY A 145 -2.00 -8.37 5.08
N ASP A 146 -0.94 -9.14 5.03
CA ASP A 146 0.34 -8.76 5.65
C ASP A 146 1.26 -8.12 4.60
N PHE A 147 1.44 -6.82 4.69
CA PHE A 147 2.34 -6.07 3.80
C PHE A 147 2.98 -4.88 4.54
N ASN A 148 4.20 -4.54 4.15
CA ASN A 148 4.85 -3.29 4.57
C ASN A 148 4.58 -2.16 3.56
N THR A 149 4.48 -2.53 2.29
CA THR A 149 4.12 -1.65 1.18
C THR A 149 3.18 -2.40 0.26
N ALA A 150 2.27 -1.68 -0.38
CA ALA A 150 1.42 -2.25 -1.40
C ALA A 150 1.16 -1.23 -2.51
N PHE A 151 0.97 -1.71 -3.72
CA PHE A 151 0.71 -0.90 -4.91
C PHE A 151 -0.53 -1.44 -5.61
N ILE A 152 -1.30 -0.52 -6.19
CA ILE A 152 -2.38 -0.83 -7.11
C ILE A 152 -1.96 -0.41 -8.51
N LEU A 153 -2.13 -1.31 -9.44
CA LEU A 153 -1.76 -1.17 -10.83
C LEU A 153 -3.01 -1.21 -11.67
N LEU A 154 -3.18 -0.25 -12.60
CA LEU A 154 -4.31 -0.17 -13.53
C LEU A 154 -3.81 -0.16 -14.97
N TRP A 155 -4.49 -0.91 -15.83
CA TRP A 155 -4.27 -0.93 -17.28
C TRP A 155 -5.56 -0.55 -18.01
N LEU A 156 -5.46 0.35 -18.99
CA LEU A 156 -6.55 0.76 -19.89
C LEU A 156 -6.84 -0.27 -20.98
N ASN A 157 -5.79 -0.91 -21.51
CA ASN A 157 -5.88 -1.80 -22.66
C ASN A 157 -6.25 -3.24 -22.33
N ASN A 158 -6.64 -3.51 -21.10
CA ASN A 158 -7.09 -4.80 -20.61
C ASN A 158 -6.22 -5.99 -21.08
N PRO A 159 -4.91 -5.99 -20.73
CA PRO A 159 -4.02 -7.08 -21.06
C PRO A 159 -4.50 -8.39 -20.38
N SER A 160 -4.18 -9.54 -20.99
CA SER A 160 -4.35 -10.82 -20.29
C SER A 160 -3.50 -10.85 -19.01
N LYS A 161 -3.86 -11.67 -18.05
CA LYS A 161 -3.13 -11.75 -16.78
C LYS A 161 -1.65 -12.06 -16.96
N ALA A 162 -1.30 -12.96 -17.89
CA ALA A 162 0.09 -13.23 -18.24
C ALA A 162 0.80 -12.00 -18.81
N MET A 163 0.11 -11.22 -19.66
CA MET A 163 0.68 -9.99 -20.25
C MET A 163 0.86 -8.87 -19.22
N MET A 164 0.14 -8.88 -18.10
CA MET A 164 0.36 -7.90 -17.02
C MET A 164 1.78 -7.97 -16.42
N LEU A 165 2.44 -9.11 -16.54
CA LEU A 165 3.84 -9.26 -16.11
C LEU A 165 4.83 -8.49 -17.00
N ASP A 166 4.49 -8.37 -18.28
CA ASP A 166 5.39 -7.82 -19.33
C ASP A 166 4.98 -6.40 -19.78
N THR A 167 3.77 -5.96 -19.43
CA THR A 167 3.26 -4.63 -19.83
C THR A 167 3.26 -3.66 -18.65
N SER A 168 3.76 -2.46 -18.88
CA SER A 168 3.68 -1.40 -17.88
C SER A 168 2.22 -0.99 -17.63
N PRO A 169 1.79 -0.84 -16.38
CA PRO A 169 0.47 -0.29 -16.08
C PRO A 169 0.37 1.19 -16.48
N ASP A 170 -0.82 1.62 -16.86
CA ASP A 170 -1.09 3.03 -17.18
C ASP A 170 -1.11 3.92 -15.93
N TYR A 171 -1.57 3.38 -14.81
CA TYR A 171 -1.59 4.08 -13.52
C TYR A 171 -1.04 3.20 -12.41
N ILE A 172 -0.29 3.83 -11.52
CA ILE A 172 0.34 3.17 -10.37
C ILE A 172 0.07 4.04 -9.15
N LEU A 173 -0.44 3.43 -8.09
CA LEU A 173 -0.66 4.10 -6.82
C LEU A 173 -0.09 3.25 -5.68
N ARG A 174 0.61 3.88 -4.76
CA ARG A 174 1.00 3.26 -3.50
C ARG A 174 -0.13 3.41 -2.49
N ALA A 175 -0.57 2.31 -1.89
CA ALA A 175 -1.53 2.34 -0.81
C ALA A 175 -0.92 2.97 0.45
N SER A 176 -1.76 3.59 1.26
CA SER A 176 -1.38 4.10 2.59
C SER A 176 -1.02 2.95 3.54
N SER A 177 -0.43 3.27 4.68
CA SER A 177 0.03 2.26 5.66
C SER A 177 -1.09 1.39 6.22
N ASN A 178 -2.34 1.87 6.21
CA ASN A 178 -3.53 1.11 6.59
C ASN A 178 -4.19 0.38 5.41
N GLY A 179 -3.57 0.39 4.24
CA GLY A 179 -4.05 -0.26 3.04
C GLY A 179 -5.05 0.54 2.20
N ALA A 180 -5.53 1.69 2.66
CA ALA A 180 -6.47 2.51 1.90
C ALA A 180 -5.81 3.10 0.63
N TYR A 181 -6.57 3.14 -0.46
CA TYR A 181 -6.11 3.73 -1.71
C TYR A 181 -7.26 4.41 -2.46
N GLN A 182 -6.93 5.40 -3.28
CA GLN A 182 -7.88 6.12 -4.11
C GLN A 182 -7.22 6.68 -5.37
N PHE A 183 -7.69 6.25 -6.53
CA PHE A 183 -7.43 6.91 -7.80
C PHE A 183 -8.46 7.98 -8.07
N ASN A 184 -8.03 9.11 -8.62
CA ASN A 184 -8.88 10.20 -9.06
C ASN A 184 -8.56 10.54 -10.52
N PHE A 185 -9.41 11.30 -11.15
CA PHE A 185 -9.24 11.81 -12.53
C PHE A 185 -9.07 10.71 -13.58
N LEU A 186 -9.70 9.55 -13.35
CA LEU A 186 -9.70 8.44 -14.30
C LEU A 186 -10.75 8.66 -15.41
N PRO A 187 -10.48 8.22 -16.65
CA PRO A 187 -11.49 8.20 -17.70
C PRO A 187 -12.60 7.18 -17.40
N ASN A 188 -13.82 7.46 -17.88
CA ASN A 188 -14.94 6.52 -17.80
C ASN A 188 -14.76 5.41 -18.83
N THR A 189 -14.10 4.33 -18.42
CA THR A 189 -13.76 3.19 -19.27
C THR A 189 -13.62 1.92 -18.45
N GLU A 190 -13.19 0.85 -19.11
CA GLU A 190 -12.84 -0.41 -18.46
C GLU A 190 -11.36 -0.46 -18.11
N PHE A 191 -11.06 -1.04 -16.95
CA PHE A 191 -9.70 -1.24 -16.45
C PHE A 191 -9.45 -2.68 -16.08
N SER A 192 -8.23 -3.16 -16.30
CA SER A 192 -7.68 -4.28 -15.56
C SER A 192 -6.95 -3.75 -14.32
N ILE A 193 -7.12 -4.41 -13.19
CA ILE A 193 -6.59 -3.97 -11.90
C ILE A 193 -5.92 -5.12 -11.16
N LEU A 194 -4.77 -4.82 -10.55
CA LEU A 194 -3.97 -5.77 -9.79
C LEU A 194 -3.38 -5.08 -8.55
N ALA A 195 -3.46 -5.73 -7.40
CA ALA A 195 -2.73 -5.32 -6.22
C ALA A 195 -1.46 -6.16 -6.05
N VAL A 196 -0.34 -5.52 -5.70
CA VAL A 196 0.96 -6.18 -5.51
C VAL A 196 1.67 -5.60 -4.28
N GLN A 197 2.46 -6.42 -3.60
CA GLN A 197 3.26 -5.95 -2.46
C GLN A 197 4.42 -5.06 -2.88
N GLN A 198 5.02 -5.33 -4.03
CA GLN A 198 6.15 -4.57 -4.57
C GLN A 198 5.90 -4.24 -6.04
N TYR A 199 6.39 -3.10 -6.48
CA TYR A 199 6.39 -2.70 -7.89
C TYR A 199 7.76 -2.15 -8.28
N GLY A 200 8.26 -2.59 -9.44
CA GLY A 200 9.55 -2.15 -9.99
C GLY A 200 10.13 -3.14 -11.00
N SER A 201 11.31 -2.83 -11.52
CA SER A 201 12.05 -3.73 -12.41
C SER A 201 12.58 -4.95 -11.64
N ASN A 202 12.58 -6.11 -12.30
CA ASN A 202 13.11 -7.38 -11.76
C ASN A 202 12.32 -7.99 -10.57
N ILE A 203 11.03 -7.68 -10.44
CA ILE A 203 10.17 -8.31 -9.45
C ILE A 203 9.57 -9.59 -10.05
N ASP A 204 9.78 -10.69 -9.36
CA ASP A 204 9.13 -11.97 -9.69
C ASP A 204 7.79 -12.06 -8.95
N TYR A 205 6.73 -11.58 -9.59
CA TYR A 205 5.38 -11.57 -9.01
C TYR A 205 4.87 -12.97 -8.66
N THR A 206 5.48 -14.05 -9.19
CA THR A 206 5.11 -15.41 -8.82
C THR A 206 5.57 -15.80 -7.41
N LYS A 207 6.45 -15.00 -6.80
CA LYS A 207 6.98 -15.21 -5.45
C LYS A 207 6.54 -14.15 -4.44
N GLU A 208 6.07 -13.00 -4.93
CA GLU A 208 5.61 -11.90 -4.10
C GLU A 208 4.12 -12.02 -3.81
N ALA A 209 3.64 -11.28 -2.80
CA ALA A 209 2.22 -11.21 -2.52
C ALA A 209 1.52 -10.36 -3.58
N PHE A 210 0.44 -10.88 -4.14
CA PHE A 210 -0.41 -10.20 -5.09
C PHE A 210 -1.88 -10.56 -4.87
N SER A 211 -2.78 -9.83 -5.52
CA SER A 211 -4.19 -10.18 -5.63
C SER A 211 -4.78 -9.61 -6.91
N PHE A 212 -5.39 -10.45 -7.72
CA PHE A 212 -6.23 -10.01 -8.84
C PHE A 212 -7.57 -9.49 -8.32
N TYR A 213 -8.24 -8.71 -9.15
CA TYR A 213 -9.63 -8.41 -8.90
C TYR A 213 -10.50 -9.64 -9.24
N ARG A 214 -11.64 -9.74 -8.60
CA ARG A 214 -12.59 -10.88 -8.76
C ARG A 214 -13.23 -11.00 -10.15
N LYS A 215 -13.13 -9.95 -10.98
CA LYS A 215 -13.63 -9.92 -12.37
C LYS A 215 -12.50 -9.58 -13.33
N ASN A 216 -12.68 -9.93 -14.59
CA ASN A 216 -11.69 -9.63 -15.62
C ASN A 216 -11.50 -8.14 -15.84
N LYS A 217 -12.59 -7.38 -15.72
CA LYS A 217 -12.62 -5.95 -15.96
C LYS A 217 -13.33 -5.24 -14.83
N LEU A 218 -12.88 -4.05 -14.56
CA LEU A 218 -13.51 -3.08 -13.70
C LEU A 218 -14.07 -1.95 -14.58
N SER A 219 -15.38 -1.86 -14.69
CA SER A 219 -16.04 -0.88 -15.57
C SER A 219 -16.41 0.37 -14.77
N LEU A 220 -15.82 1.49 -15.12
CA LEU A 220 -16.09 2.79 -14.52
C LEU A 220 -17.03 3.57 -15.44
N HIS A 221 -18.33 3.56 -15.13
CA HIS A 221 -19.35 4.24 -15.94
C HIS A 221 -20.08 5.36 -15.20
N ASN A 222 -20.04 5.36 -13.88
CA ASN A 222 -20.78 6.29 -13.01
C ASN A 222 -19.85 7.13 -12.12
N ASP A 223 -18.75 7.58 -12.68
CA ASP A 223 -17.75 8.46 -12.05
C ASP A 223 -17.07 7.92 -10.79
N SER A 224 -17.60 6.91 -10.08
CA SER A 224 -16.94 6.35 -8.90
C SER A 224 -17.25 4.89 -8.66
N LEU A 225 -16.22 4.14 -8.24
CA LEU A 225 -16.30 2.78 -7.75
C LEU A 225 -15.65 2.72 -6.37
N SER A 226 -16.38 2.26 -5.38
CA SER A 226 -15.92 2.08 -4.02
C SER A 226 -15.84 0.60 -3.64
N ASN A 227 -15.16 0.30 -2.52
CA ASN A 227 -15.00 -1.06 -2.00
C ASN A 227 -14.31 -2.03 -2.98
N ILE A 228 -13.44 -1.52 -3.85
CA ILE A 228 -12.58 -2.34 -4.70
C ILE A 228 -11.46 -2.88 -3.84
N ASN A 229 -11.74 -3.92 -3.07
CA ASN A 229 -10.86 -4.45 -2.04
C ASN A 229 -10.00 -5.60 -2.54
N PHE A 230 -8.80 -5.71 -1.99
CA PHE A 230 -7.83 -6.77 -2.28
C PHE A 230 -7.33 -7.41 -0.98
N TYR A 231 -7.03 -8.69 -1.04
CA TYR A 231 -6.37 -9.40 0.05
C TYR A 231 -5.01 -9.90 -0.44
N LEU A 232 -3.92 -9.29 0.00
CA LEU A 232 -2.58 -9.70 -0.42
C LEU A 232 -2.13 -10.92 0.36
N THR A 233 -1.74 -11.96 -0.39
CA THR A 233 -1.07 -13.13 0.16
C THR A 233 -0.02 -13.64 -0.82
N ARG A 234 1.01 -14.30 -0.30
CA ARG A 234 2.01 -14.95 -1.15
C ARG A 234 1.42 -16.18 -1.80
N PRO A 235 1.84 -16.51 -3.04
CA PRO A 235 1.47 -17.76 -3.68
C PRO A 235 1.82 -18.94 -2.79
N ILE A 236 0.87 -19.84 -2.57
CA ILE A 236 1.10 -21.08 -1.82
C ILE A 236 1.86 -22.03 -2.75
N LYS A 237 3.07 -22.43 -2.37
CA LYS A 237 3.76 -23.51 -3.07
C LYS A 237 2.98 -24.80 -2.86
N LYS A 238 2.65 -25.49 -3.94
CA LYS A 238 1.90 -26.76 -3.92
C LYS A 238 2.49 -27.84 -2.99
N GLU A 239 3.74 -27.70 -2.56
CA GLU A 239 4.42 -28.63 -1.68
C GLU A 239 4.23 -28.34 -0.17
N GLU A 240 3.74 -27.13 0.18
CA GLU A 240 3.52 -26.74 1.59
C GLU A 240 2.07 -27.00 2.08
N SER A 241 1.18 -27.46 1.20
CA SER A 241 -0.24 -27.71 1.52
C SER A 241 -0.49 -29.09 2.20
N VAL A 242 0.53 -29.77 2.68
CA VAL A 242 0.40 -31.00 3.46
C VAL A 242 0.99 -30.78 4.87
N VAL A 243 0.32 -29.92 5.63
CA VAL A 243 0.30 -30.14 7.08
C VAL A 243 -1.12 -30.57 7.43
N SER A 244 -1.50 -31.71 6.85
CA SER A 244 -2.42 -32.63 7.48
C SER A 244 -1.88 -32.95 8.88
N SER A 245 -2.75 -33.01 9.82
CA SER A 245 -2.60 -33.62 11.14
C SER A 245 -1.82 -34.93 11.08
N ASP A 246 -0.51 -34.86 10.92
CA ASP A 246 0.32 -36.01 11.19
C ASP A 246 0.57 -36.06 12.69
N SER A 247 -0.05 -37.08 13.28
CA SER A 247 0.21 -37.57 14.59
C SER A 247 1.72 -37.62 14.87
N LEU A 248 2.21 -36.66 15.65
CA LEU A 248 3.44 -36.80 16.36
C LEU A 248 3.30 -38.01 17.28
N THR A 249 3.84 -39.15 16.90
CA THR A 249 4.18 -40.20 17.83
C THR A 249 5.27 -39.63 18.74
N VAL A 250 4.82 -39.05 19.82
CA VAL A 250 5.70 -38.62 20.91
C VAL A 250 5.87 -39.80 21.83
N ASP A 251 7.09 -40.20 21.96
CA ASP A 251 7.59 -41.09 23.00
C ASP A 251 7.35 -40.42 24.37
N ASP A 252 6.95 -41.23 25.33
CA ASP A 252 6.33 -40.89 26.57
C ASP A 252 7.27 -40.16 27.56
N THR A 253 6.65 -39.37 28.45
CA THR A 253 7.18 -38.71 29.66
C THR A 253 7.76 -37.32 29.48
N ASP A 254 6.86 -36.27 29.49
CA ASP A 254 6.87 -35.21 30.49
C ASP A 254 5.75 -34.16 30.20
N LYS A 255 4.85 -34.01 31.16
CA LYS A 255 3.86 -32.93 31.38
C LYS A 255 3.49 -32.08 30.15
N LYS A 256 2.57 -32.57 29.34
CA LYS A 256 1.83 -31.79 28.36
C LYS A 256 1.08 -30.68 29.12
N ALA A 257 1.64 -29.48 29.20
CA ALA A 257 0.89 -28.31 29.63
C ALA A 257 -0.35 -28.23 28.73
N LEU A 258 -1.55 -28.34 29.29
CA LEU A 258 -2.78 -28.20 28.54
C LEU A 258 -2.73 -26.82 27.86
N ILE A 259 -2.53 -26.81 26.55
CA ILE A 259 -2.61 -25.59 25.76
C ILE A 259 -4.06 -25.15 25.87
N LYS A 260 -4.29 -24.02 26.53
CA LYS A 260 -5.63 -23.46 26.70
C LYS A 260 -5.99 -22.69 25.46
N THR A 261 -7.09 -23.03 24.84
CA THR A 261 -7.60 -22.44 23.59
C THR A 261 -8.93 -21.73 23.82
N ALA A 262 -9.36 -20.96 22.86
CA ALA A 262 -10.66 -20.30 22.79
C ALA A 262 -11.51 -20.92 21.67
N THR A 263 -12.81 -20.72 21.74
CA THR A 263 -13.76 -21.05 20.67
C THR A 263 -14.44 -19.77 20.18
N ILE A 264 -14.65 -19.66 18.88
CA ILE A 264 -15.44 -18.61 18.26
C ILE A 264 -16.70 -19.23 17.68
N LEU A 265 -17.83 -18.63 18.00
CA LEU A 265 -19.13 -18.95 17.43
C LEU A 265 -19.65 -17.74 16.66
N GLY A 266 -20.32 -17.97 15.55
CA GLY A 266 -20.92 -16.86 14.83
C GLY A 266 -21.90 -17.32 13.76
N SER A 267 -22.56 -16.35 13.15
CA SER A 267 -23.45 -16.60 12.03
C SER A 267 -23.31 -15.52 10.97
N VAL A 268 -23.49 -15.93 9.71
CA VAL A 268 -23.42 -15.07 8.53
C VAL A 268 -24.72 -15.18 7.76
N LYS A 269 -25.26 -14.05 7.33
CA LYS A 269 -26.45 -14.01 6.46
C LYS A 269 -26.12 -13.21 5.18
N GLY A 270 -26.44 -13.75 4.03
CA GLY A 270 -26.23 -13.08 2.75
C GLY A 270 -26.62 -13.96 1.56
N ASN A 271 -26.48 -13.42 0.36
CA ASN A 271 -26.64 -14.17 -0.88
C ASN A 271 -25.27 -14.56 -1.39
N PHE A 272 -24.95 -15.84 -1.33
CA PHE A 272 -23.67 -16.38 -1.73
C PHE A 272 -23.84 -17.24 -2.98
N LEU A 273 -22.90 -17.14 -3.89
CA LEU A 273 -22.90 -17.92 -5.13
C LEU A 273 -22.16 -19.26 -4.96
N HIS A 274 -21.28 -19.34 -3.98
CA HIS A 274 -20.42 -20.48 -3.69
C HIS A 274 -20.43 -20.80 -2.20
N PRO A 275 -19.95 -21.98 -1.78
CA PRO A 275 -19.73 -22.29 -0.38
C PRO A 275 -18.91 -21.18 0.30
N ILE A 276 -19.19 -20.94 1.58
CA ILE A 276 -18.53 -19.89 2.33
C ILE A 276 -17.63 -20.52 3.37
N ASN A 277 -16.45 -19.96 3.52
CA ASN A 277 -15.57 -20.28 4.63
C ASN A 277 -15.32 -19.04 5.48
N VAL A 278 -15.10 -19.27 6.76
CA VAL A 278 -14.54 -18.29 7.68
C VAL A 278 -13.05 -18.48 7.78
N PHE A 279 -12.34 -17.37 7.80
CA PHE A 279 -10.89 -17.36 7.92
C PHE A 279 -10.48 -16.39 9.03
N LEU A 280 -9.82 -16.93 10.05
CA LEU A 280 -9.33 -16.18 11.19
C LEU A 280 -7.81 -16.14 11.15
N LYS A 281 -7.22 -14.97 11.15
CA LYS A 281 -5.78 -14.79 10.94
C LYS A 281 -5.15 -13.80 11.92
N ASN A 282 -3.94 -14.12 12.34
CA ASN A 282 -2.98 -13.17 12.91
C ASN A 282 -1.58 -13.39 12.29
N THR A 283 -0.55 -12.73 12.80
CA THR A 283 0.81 -12.85 12.27
C THR A 283 1.45 -14.24 12.44
N LYS A 284 0.87 -15.10 13.29
CA LYS A 284 1.45 -16.41 13.64
C LYS A 284 0.54 -17.58 13.27
N ASN A 285 -0.77 -17.40 13.37
CA ASN A 285 -1.75 -18.48 13.29
C ASN A 285 -2.87 -18.15 12.30
N ASN A 286 -3.32 -19.19 11.60
CA ASN A 286 -4.43 -19.14 10.67
C ASN A 286 -5.40 -20.29 11.01
N TYR A 287 -6.70 -20.01 10.94
CA TYR A 287 -7.75 -21.00 11.13
C TYR A 287 -8.79 -20.81 10.04
N THR A 288 -9.18 -21.90 9.38
CA THR A 288 -10.23 -21.88 8.36
C THR A 288 -11.28 -22.90 8.72
N ASN A 289 -12.55 -22.54 8.62
CA ASN A 289 -13.65 -23.48 8.78
C ASN A 289 -14.80 -23.15 7.81
N ALA A 290 -15.51 -24.18 7.39
CA ALA A 290 -16.68 -24.01 6.54
C ALA A 290 -17.86 -23.42 7.33
N VAL A 291 -18.66 -22.60 6.67
CA VAL A 291 -19.93 -22.13 7.19
C VAL A 291 -21.00 -23.16 6.85
N GLU A 292 -21.76 -23.58 7.86
CA GLU A 292 -22.82 -24.58 7.71
C GLU A 292 -24.02 -24.07 6.87
N LEU A 293 -24.82 -24.99 6.40
CA LEU A 293 -26.12 -24.68 5.81
C LEU A 293 -27.01 -24.00 6.87
N GLY A 294 -27.27 -22.73 6.70
CA GLY A 294 -27.96 -21.90 7.71
C GLY A 294 -27.12 -20.74 8.21
N GLY A 295 -25.86 -20.70 7.82
CA GLY A 295 -24.97 -19.56 8.06
C GLY A 295 -24.19 -19.63 9.37
N ASN A 296 -24.32 -20.67 10.17
CA ASN A 296 -23.57 -20.80 11.42
C ASN A 296 -22.16 -21.32 11.17
N TYR A 297 -21.23 -20.93 12.04
CA TYR A 297 -19.87 -21.43 12.05
C TYR A 297 -19.30 -21.49 13.46
N THR A 298 -18.36 -22.41 13.65
CA THR A 298 -17.58 -22.54 14.88
C THR A 298 -16.11 -22.66 14.50
N ILE A 299 -15.22 -21.99 15.24
CA ILE A 299 -13.76 -22.16 15.13
C ILE A 299 -13.27 -22.53 16.51
N ASP A 300 -12.86 -23.79 16.66
CA ASP A 300 -12.33 -24.34 17.91
C ASP A 300 -10.82 -24.28 17.98
N GLU A 301 -10.30 -24.53 19.17
CA GLU A 301 -8.84 -24.65 19.44
C GLU A 301 -8.03 -23.41 19.05
N VAL A 302 -8.62 -22.23 19.07
CA VAL A 302 -7.95 -20.96 18.72
C VAL A 302 -7.04 -20.52 19.87
N LEU A 303 -5.78 -20.29 19.58
CA LEU A 303 -4.83 -19.73 20.55
C LEU A 303 -5.19 -18.30 20.92
N GLU A 304 -4.82 -17.88 22.13
CA GLU A 304 -5.03 -16.49 22.54
C GLU A 304 -4.30 -15.50 21.64
N GLY A 305 -4.90 -14.35 21.38
CA GLY A 305 -4.31 -13.32 20.52
C GLY A 305 -5.32 -12.34 19.96
N LYS A 306 -4.81 -11.39 19.17
CA LYS A 306 -5.61 -10.47 18.38
C LYS A 306 -5.68 -11.00 16.95
N TYR A 307 -6.89 -11.12 16.41
CA TYR A 307 -7.16 -11.71 15.11
C TYR A 307 -7.97 -10.78 14.22
N GLN A 308 -7.79 -10.93 12.91
CA GLN A 308 -8.70 -10.45 11.89
C GLN A 308 -9.57 -11.63 11.43
N LEU A 309 -10.89 -11.40 11.39
CA LEU A 309 -11.86 -12.35 10.85
C LEU A 309 -12.27 -11.91 9.46
N LEU A 310 -12.36 -12.82 8.53
CA LEU A 310 -12.96 -12.62 7.23
C LEU A 310 -13.77 -13.87 6.81
N ILE A 311 -14.67 -13.66 5.86
CA ILE A 311 -15.36 -14.72 5.15
C ILE A 311 -15.01 -14.62 3.66
N TYR A 312 -15.03 -15.74 2.96
CA TYR A 312 -14.83 -15.76 1.53
C TYR A 312 -15.67 -16.85 0.86
N GLU A 313 -15.99 -16.61 -0.43
CA GLU A 313 -16.68 -17.57 -1.27
C GLU A 313 -15.66 -18.50 -1.94
N ASP A 314 -15.62 -19.74 -1.51
CA ASP A 314 -14.71 -20.77 -2.00
C ASP A 314 -15.26 -21.41 -3.27
N ARG A 315 -14.70 -21.05 -4.43
CA ARG A 315 -15.20 -21.53 -5.73
C ARG A 315 -14.79 -22.96 -6.06
N ASN A 316 -13.63 -23.35 -5.60
CA ASN A 316 -13.04 -24.66 -5.91
C ASN A 316 -13.13 -25.64 -4.74
N ASN A 317 -13.66 -25.21 -3.60
CA ASN A 317 -13.88 -25.99 -2.38
C ASN A 317 -12.58 -26.59 -1.82
N ASP A 318 -11.49 -25.80 -1.84
CA ASP A 318 -10.17 -26.21 -1.33
C ASP A 318 -9.84 -25.64 0.06
N LEU A 319 -10.75 -24.86 0.66
CA LEU A 319 -10.60 -24.17 1.94
C LEU A 319 -9.45 -23.14 1.96
N ILE A 320 -9.02 -22.67 0.79
CA ILE A 320 -7.95 -21.68 0.65
C ILE A 320 -8.52 -20.45 -0.04
N LEU A 321 -8.34 -19.27 0.56
CA LEU A 321 -8.68 -18.01 -0.09
C LEU A 321 -7.76 -17.75 -1.29
N ASN A 322 -8.30 -17.85 -2.50
CA ASN A 322 -7.55 -17.73 -3.75
C ASN A 322 -7.46 -16.28 -4.22
N MET A 323 -6.24 -15.82 -4.52
CA MET A 323 -5.94 -14.45 -4.99
C MET A 323 -5.90 -14.34 -6.53
N GLY A 324 -6.25 -15.40 -7.24
CA GLY A 324 -6.10 -15.51 -8.68
C GLY A 324 -4.75 -16.07 -9.09
N SER A 325 -4.54 -16.20 -10.40
CA SER A 325 -3.32 -16.77 -10.97
C SER A 325 -2.95 -16.03 -12.26
N PHE A 326 -1.65 -15.84 -12.49
CA PHE A 326 -1.13 -15.30 -13.74
C PHE A 326 -1.21 -16.31 -14.90
N THR A 327 -1.20 -17.60 -14.59
CA THR A 327 -1.13 -18.67 -15.59
C THR A 327 -2.48 -19.34 -15.87
N ASP A 328 -3.34 -19.46 -14.86
CA ASP A 328 -4.52 -20.30 -14.92
C ASP A 328 -5.82 -19.52 -15.23
N GLU A 329 -5.69 -18.24 -15.61
CA GLU A 329 -6.82 -17.34 -15.89
C GLU A 329 -7.88 -17.27 -14.75
N GLN A 330 -7.44 -17.64 -13.51
CA GLN A 330 -8.29 -17.58 -12.33
C GLN A 330 -8.28 -16.17 -11.73
N PHE A 331 -9.46 -15.70 -11.33
CA PHE A 331 -9.64 -14.45 -10.59
C PHE A 331 -9.65 -14.73 -9.09
N ALA A 332 -9.37 -13.69 -8.31
CA ALA A 332 -9.49 -13.78 -6.87
C ALA A 332 -10.90 -14.15 -6.44
N GLU A 333 -11.00 -14.85 -5.34
CA GLU A 333 -12.26 -15.13 -4.69
C GLU A 333 -12.79 -13.90 -3.97
N ARG A 334 -14.11 -13.88 -3.83
CA ARG A 334 -14.81 -12.81 -3.15
C ARG A 334 -14.66 -12.97 -1.65
N PHE A 335 -14.25 -11.91 -0.97
CA PHE A 335 -14.06 -11.94 0.47
C PHE A 335 -14.62 -10.68 1.15
N TYR A 336 -14.85 -10.78 2.45
CA TYR A 336 -15.31 -9.69 3.29
C TYR A 336 -14.60 -9.75 4.62
N VAL A 337 -14.07 -8.62 5.06
CA VAL A 337 -13.37 -8.51 6.32
C VAL A 337 -14.33 -8.02 7.38
N TYR A 338 -14.37 -8.70 8.51
CA TYR A 338 -15.12 -8.23 9.69
C TYR A 338 -14.53 -6.91 10.17
N PRO A 339 -15.35 -5.88 10.44
CA PRO A 339 -14.86 -4.52 10.71
C PRO A 339 -13.92 -4.43 11.91
N ASP A 340 -14.16 -5.23 12.94
CA ASP A 340 -13.43 -5.18 14.19
C ASP A 340 -12.40 -6.31 14.30
N SER A 341 -11.29 -6.00 14.96
CA SER A 341 -10.33 -7.05 15.34
C SER A 341 -10.87 -7.80 16.57
N LEU A 342 -10.75 -9.12 16.56
CA LEU A 342 -11.16 -9.98 17.65
C LEU A 342 -10.01 -10.19 18.63
N ILE A 343 -10.29 -10.04 19.92
CA ILE A 343 -9.33 -10.32 21.00
C ILE A 343 -9.79 -11.59 21.71
N LEU A 344 -9.00 -12.65 21.58
CA LEU A 344 -9.28 -13.94 22.20
C LEU A 344 -8.38 -14.18 23.40
N ARG A 345 -8.95 -14.73 24.44
CA ARG A 345 -8.26 -15.19 25.65
C ARG A 345 -8.49 -16.68 25.84
N ALA A 346 -7.52 -17.32 26.41
CA ALA A 346 -7.60 -18.75 26.72
C ALA A 346 -8.84 -19.10 27.54
N ASN A 347 -9.48 -20.22 27.21
CA ASN A 347 -10.74 -20.74 27.79
C ASN A 347 -11.97 -19.81 27.61
N TRP A 348 -11.95 -18.90 26.64
CA TRP A 348 -13.09 -18.06 26.29
C TRP A 348 -13.84 -18.67 25.12
N GLU A 349 -15.18 -18.49 25.21
CA GLU A 349 -16.07 -18.62 24.08
C GLU A 349 -16.49 -17.22 23.65
N LEU A 350 -16.22 -16.87 22.42
CA LEU A 350 -16.56 -15.57 21.85
C LEU A 350 -17.67 -15.75 20.82
N GLU A 351 -18.84 -15.21 21.10
CA GLU A 351 -19.95 -15.17 20.18
C GLU A 351 -19.87 -13.90 19.34
N ILE A 352 -19.80 -14.05 18.02
CA ILE A 352 -19.82 -12.95 17.05
C ILE A 352 -21.28 -12.69 16.67
N PRO A 353 -21.78 -11.44 16.81
CA PRO A 353 -23.11 -11.08 16.36
C PRO A 353 -23.32 -11.46 14.90
N MET A 354 -24.59 -11.79 14.54
CA MET A 354 -24.93 -12.14 13.17
C MET A 354 -24.37 -11.09 12.19
N TRP A 355 -23.47 -11.52 11.34
CA TRP A 355 -22.87 -10.67 10.33
C TRP A 355 -23.74 -10.65 9.07
N ASN A 356 -24.50 -9.57 8.91
CA ASN A 356 -25.29 -9.36 7.71
C ASN A 356 -24.37 -8.86 6.59
N TYR A 357 -24.24 -9.69 5.61
CA TYR A 357 -23.50 -9.45 4.42
C TYR A 357 -24.49 -9.14 3.28
N SER A 358 -24.62 -7.91 2.92
CA SER A 358 -25.32 -7.53 1.71
C SER A 358 -24.32 -7.52 0.55
N LEU A 359 -24.58 -8.34 -0.45
CA LEU A 359 -24.00 -8.07 -1.77
C LEU A 359 -24.27 -6.61 -2.08
N GLU A 360 -23.24 -5.77 -2.17
CA GLU A 360 -23.35 -4.55 -2.93
C GLU A 360 -23.92 -4.97 -4.28
N LYS A 361 -25.02 -4.34 -4.67
CA LYS A 361 -25.64 -4.60 -5.96
C LYS A 361 -24.53 -4.52 -6.99
N GLU A 362 -24.29 -5.62 -7.68
CA GLU A 362 -23.47 -5.61 -8.88
C GLU A 362 -24.24 -4.77 -9.89
N GLU A 363 -23.89 -3.48 -10.00
CA GLU A 363 -24.25 -2.67 -11.14
C GLU A 363 -23.40 -3.06 -12.34
#